data_dceb45dabfd8ba229e96c88a4789079b
#
_entry.id   dceb45dabfd8ba229e96c88a4789079b
#
_cell.length_a   1.000
_cell.length_b   1.000
_cell.length_c   1.000
_cell.angle_alpha   90.00
_cell.angle_beta   90.00
_cell.angle_gamma   90.00
#
_symmetry.space_group_name_H-M   'P 1'
#
loop_
_entity.id
_entity.type
_entity.pdbx_description
1 polymer ?
#
loop_
_entity_poly.entity_id
_entity_poly.type
_entity_poly.pdbx_seq_one_letter_code
_entity_poly.pdbx_strand_id
1 'polypeptide(L)'
;IKGTNEQVLTFANQMKTLEKILGNQKQRGILGEIQLENLLANVLPPELFQMQYSFSNNEAVDAIIKVGEFVIPIDAKFSLDNYNKMIESDETDAERLNDLERKFKNDIKNRIDETSKYIRPNEGTVDYAYMFIPADGLYQDLLNNKVGSLKINQRDLVSYAYQKKVMIVSPM
;
A
#
# COMPACT_ATOMS: atom_id res chain seq x y z
N ILE A 1 -35.01 -1.41 -7.59
CA ILE A 1 -34.67 -1.32 -6.16
C ILE A 1 -34.28 -2.69 -5.61
N LYS A 2 -35.06 -3.75 -5.86
CA LYS A 2 -34.68 -5.11 -5.44
C LYS A 2 -33.36 -5.57 -6.07
N GLY A 3 -33.13 -5.27 -7.35
CA GLY A 3 -31.89 -5.62 -8.03
C GLY A 3 -30.67 -4.93 -7.44
N THR A 4 -30.78 -3.67 -7.01
CA THR A 4 -29.68 -2.93 -6.39
C THR A 4 -29.30 -3.52 -5.04
N ASN A 5 -30.27 -3.91 -4.23
CA ASN A 5 -30.01 -4.53 -2.93
C ASN A 5 -29.36 -5.92 -3.09
N GLU A 6 -29.80 -6.70 -4.06
CA GLU A 6 -29.20 -8.00 -4.36
C GLU A 6 -27.75 -7.85 -4.83
N GLN A 7 -27.47 -6.84 -5.68
CA GLN A 7 -26.10 -6.55 -6.13
C GLN A 7 -25.19 -6.14 -4.97
N VAL A 8 -25.66 -5.31 -4.07
CA VAL A 8 -24.90 -4.90 -2.90
C VAL A 8 -24.59 -6.10 -1.99
N LEU A 9 -25.59 -6.97 -1.74
CA LEU A 9 -25.39 -8.17 -0.94
C LEU A 9 -24.42 -9.14 -1.58
N THR A 10 -24.52 -9.33 -2.92
CA THR A 10 -23.58 -10.17 -3.67
C THR A 10 -22.17 -9.63 -3.58
N PHE A 11 -22.00 -8.32 -3.75
CA PHE A 11 -20.69 -7.67 -3.63
C PHE A 11 -20.12 -7.84 -2.22
N ALA A 12 -20.93 -7.62 -1.18
CA ALA A 12 -20.49 -7.79 0.21
C ALA A 12 -20.08 -9.23 0.50
N ASN A 13 -20.83 -10.22 -0.02
CA ASN A 13 -20.50 -11.63 0.13
C ASN A 13 -19.21 -11.99 -0.61
N GLN A 14 -19.00 -11.44 -1.81
CA GLN A 14 -17.76 -11.64 -2.57
C GLN A 14 -16.57 -11.05 -1.81
N MET A 15 -16.73 -9.87 -1.21
CA MET A 15 -15.67 -9.26 -0.42
C MET A 15 -15.32 -10.10 0.81
N LYS A 16 -16.32 -10.64 1.51
CA LYS A 16 -16.09 -11.55 2.65
C LYS A 16 -15.37 -12.82 2.22
N THR A 17 -15.74 -13.39 1.08
CA THR A 17 -15.07 -14.56 0.52
C THR A 17 -13.62 -14.25 0.19
N LEU A 18 -13.37 -13.08 -0.43
CA LEU A 18 -12.00 -12.62 -0.72
C LEU A 18 -11.19 -12.45 0.56
N GLU A 19 -11.78 -11.87 1.60
CA GLU A 19 -11.12 -11.71 2.89
C GLU A 19 -10.69 -13.06 3.49
N LYS A 20 -11.55 -14.07 3.38
CA LYS A 20 -11.22 -15.42 3.86
C LYS A 20 -10.12 -16.07 3.03
N ILE A 21 -10.19 -15.93 1.70
CA ILE A 21 -9.18 -16.47 0.77
C ILE A 21 -7.84 -15.76 0.99
N LEU A 22 -7.88 -14.46 1.26
CA LEU A 22 -6.71 -13.60 1.41
C LEU A 22 -6.12 -13.63 2.82
N GLY A 23 -6.29 -14.75 3.52
CA GLY A 23 -5.75 -14.92 4.86
C GLY A 23 -4.23 -15.00 4.92
N ASN A 24 -3.51 -15.17 3.81
CA ASN A 24 -2.06 -15.18 3.80
C ASN A 24 -1.49 -13.92 3.13
N GLN A 25 -0.22 -13.67 3.42
CA GLN A 25 0.49 -12.45 3.02
C GLN A 25 0.57 -12.27 1.50
N LYS A 26 0.79 -13.36 0.76
CA LYS A 26 0.89 -13.34 -0.69
C LYS A 26 -0.42 -12.91 -1.34
N GLN A 27 -1.54 -13.41 -0.84
CA GLN A 27 -2.87 -13.08 -1.36
C GLN A 27 -3.24 -11.63 -1.07
N ARG A 28 -2.82 -11.09 0.09
CA ARG A 28 -3.01 -9.67 0.41
C ARG A 28 -2.24 -8.75 -0.54
N GLY A 29 -1.04 -9.17 -0.94
CA GLY A 29 -0.27 -8.44 -1.94
C GLY A 29 -0.99 -8.37 -3.28
N ILE A 30 -1.57 -9.48 -3.72
CA ILE A 30 -2.35 -9.55 -4.96
C ILE A 30 -3.57 -8.63 -4.88
N LEU A 31 -4.25 -8.60 -3.73
CA LEU A 31 -5.40 -7.70 -3.54
C LEU A 31 -4.99 -6.23 -3.68
N GLY A 32 -3.86 -5.85 -3.12
CA GLY A 32 -3.33 -4.49 -3.25
C GLY A 32 -3.08 -4.11 -4.70
N GLU A 33 -2.51 -5.02 -5.49
CA GLU A 33 -2.28 -4.80 -6.92
C GLU A 33 -3.59 -4.67 -7.69
N ILE A 34 -4.60 -5.48 -7.39
CA ILE A 34 -5.93 -5.40 -8.02
C ILE A 34 -6.61 -4.07 -7.69
N GLN A 35 -6.55 -3.63 -6.45
CA GLN A 35 -7.11 -2.35 -6.05
C GLN A 35 -6.42 -1.18 -6.76
N LEU A 36 -5.10 -1.24 -6.88
CA LEU A 36 -4.33 -0.24 -7.59
C LEU A 36 -4.72 -0.19 -9.07
N GLU A 37 -4.79 -1.34 -9.72
CA GLU A 37 -5.19 -1.41 -11.13
C GLU A 37 -6.58 -0.83 -11.35
N ASN A 38 -7.55 -1.18 -10.49
CA ASN A 38 -8.91 -0.64 -10.59
C ASN A 38 -8.94 0.87 -10.39
N LEU A 39 -8.17 1.38 -9.43
CA LEU A 39 -8.08 2.81 -9.18
C LEU A 39 -7.51 3.54 -10.39
N LEU A 40 -6.42 3.05 -10.96
CA LEU A 40 -5.80 3.66 -12.13
C LEU A 40 -6.72 3.61 -13.35
N ALA A 41 -7.40 2.48 -13.56
CA ALA A 41 -8.36 2.34 -14.67
C ALA A 41 -9.55 3.29 -14.55
N ASN A 42 -9.94 3.66 -13.33
CA ASN A 42 -11.04 4.60 -13.10
C ASN A 42 -10.66 6.06 -13.36
N VAL A 43 -9.39 6.41 -13.18
CA VAL A 43 -8.95 7.81 -13.26
C VAL A 43 -8.10 8.13 -14.48
N LEU A 44 -7.51 7.12 -15.12
CA LEU A 44 -6.60 7.31 -16.25
C LEU A 44 -7.01 6.47 -17.47
N PRO A 45 -6.80 6.99 -18.71
CA PRO A 45 -6.89 6.16 -19.91
C PRO A 45 -5.86 5.03 -19.87
N PRO A 46 -6.15 3.88 -20.54
CA PRO A 46 -5.22 2.74 -20.53
C PRO A 46 -3.82 3.06 -21.06
N GLU A 47 -3.69 4.08 -21.89
CA GLU A 47 -2.40 4.49 -22.47
C GLU A 47 -1.48 5.15 -21.45
N LEU A 48 -2.02 5.63 -20.32
CA LEU A 48 -1.26 6.42 -19.35
C LEU A 48 -0.77 5.63 -18.14
N PHE A 49 -1.09 4.34 -18.07
CA PHE A 49 -0.54 3.50 -17.00
C PHE A 49 -0.26 2.09 -17.51
N GLN A 50 0.60 1.38 -16.78
CA GLN A 50 0.93 -0.01 -17.08
C GLN A 50 1.18 -0.75 -15.79
N MET A 51 0.55 -1.92 -15.64
CA MET A 51 0.83 -2.82 -14.52
C MET A 51 2.06 -3.65 -14.84
N GLN A 52 2.82 -4.02 -13.81
CA GLN A 52 3.99 -4.89 -13.91
C GLN A 52 5.02 -4.37 -14.94
N TYR A 53 5.60 -3.23 -14.63
CA TYR A 53 6.61 -2.61 -15.50
C TYR A 53 8.00 -3.14 -15.14
N SER A 54 8.73 -3.65 -16.13
CA SER A 54 10.06 -4.23 -15.95
C SER A 54 11.16 -3.24 -16.31
N PHE A 55 12.18 -3.19 -15.45
CA PHE A 55 13.41 -2.43 -15.71
C PHE A 55 14.47 -3.30 -16.40
N SER A 56 15.59 -2.68 -16.77
CA SER A 56 16.65 -3.35 -17.54
C SER A 56 17.28 -4.54 -16.83
N ASN A 57 17.27 -4.56 -15.49
CA ASN A 57 17.83 -5.65 -14.69
C ASN A 57 16.79 -6.75 -14.35
N ASN A 58 15.65 -6.78 -15.04
CA ASN A 58 14.53 -7.69 -14.84
C ASN A 58 13.78 -7.50 -13.54
N GLU A 59 14.08 -6.47 -12.75
CA GLU A 59 13.23 -6.08 -11.63
C GLU A 59 11.97 -5.42 -12.16
N ALA A 60 10.83 -5.72 -11.54
CA ALA A 60 9.55 -5.17 -11.94
C ALA A 60 8.90 -4.41 -10.80
N VAL A 61 8.37 -3.23 -11.10
CA VAL A 61 7.52 -2.48 -10.18
C VAL A 61 6.06 -2.81 -10.48
N ASP A 62 5.20 -2.72 -9.47
CA ASP A 62 3.80 -3.16 -9.60
C ASP A 62 3.02 -2.35 -10.64
N ALA A 63 3.29 -1.05 -10.76
CA ALA A 63 2.66 -0.21 -11.76
C ALA A 63 3.53 1.01 -12.07
N ILE A 64 3.25 1.63 -13.21
CA ILE A 64 3.78 2.95 -13.54
C ILE A 64 2.67 3.82 -14.09
N ILE A 65 2.81 5.13 -13.92
CA ILE A 65 2.01 6.14 -14.60
C ILE A 65 2.91 6.86 -15.59
N LYS A 66 2.44 7.01 -16.83
CA LYS A 66 3.20 7.70 -17.87
C LYS A 66 2.94 9.19 -17.81
N VAL A 67 4.02 9.97 -17.71
CA VAL A 67 3.96 11.44 -17.68
C VAL A 67 4.94 11.96 -18.72
N GLY A 68 4.44 12.27 -19.92
CA GLY A 68 5.30 12.64 -21.04
C GLY A 68 6.26 11.52 -21.40
N GLU A 69 7.55 11.80 -21.37
CA GLU A 69 8.61 10.82 -21.65
C GLU A 69 9.03 10.02 -20.42
N PHE A 70 8.51 10.36 -19.24
CA PHE A 70 8.91 9.76 -17.97
C PHE A 70 7.81 8.87 -17.42
N VAL A 71 8.18 8.03 -16.46
CA VAL A 71 7.22 7.18 -15.74
C VAL A 71 7.36 7.40 -14.23
N ILE A 72 6.22 7.29 -13.53
CA ILE A 72 6.18 7.34 -12.06
C ILE A 72 6.01 5.92 -11.57
N PRO A 73 6.99 5.32 -10.88
CA PRO A 73 6.82 3.98 -10.31
C PRO A 73 5.86 4.00 -9.12
N ILE A 74 5.05 2.93 -9.01
CA ILE A 74 4.12 2.73 -7.90
C ILE A 74 4.32 1.32 -7.37
N ASP A 75 4.63 1.21 -6.09
CA ASP A 75 4.77 -0.07 -5.40
C ASP A 75 3.54 -0.30 -4.51
N ALA A 76 2.85 -1.43 -4.72
CA ALA A 76 1.61 -1.78 -4.00
C ALA A 76 1.80 -2.95 -3.03
N LYS A 77 3.00 -3.45 -2.86
CA LYS A 77 3.30 -4.59 -2.00
C LYS A 77 3.49 -4.13 -0.57
N PHE A 78 2.44 -4.22 0.22
CA PHE A 78 2.48 -3.80 1.61
C PHE A 78 1.88 -4.87 2.51
N SER A 79 2.64 -5.30 3.53
CA SER A 79 2.17 -6.27 4.51
C SER A 79 1.43 -5.56 5.65
N LEU A 80 0.21 -6.01 5.92
CA LEU A 80 -0.61 -5.51 7.02
C LEU A 80 -0.60 -6.46 8.24
N ASP A 81 0.22 -7.50 8.23
CA ASP A 81 0.18 -8.53 9.27
C ASP A 81 0.44 -7.97 10.65
N ASN A 82 1.51 -7.21 10.83
CA ASN A 82 1.84 -6.63 12.13
C ASN A 82 0.84 -5.55 12.53
N TYR A 83 0.34 -4.77 11.58
CA TYR A 83 -0.72 -3.78 11.82
C TYR A 83 -1.99 -4.45 12.34
N ASN A 84 -2.43 -5.53 11.70
CA ASN A 84 -3.62 -6.25 12.11
C ASN A 84 -3.44 -6.89 13.49
N LYS A 85 -2.26 -7.43 13.78
CA LYS A 85 -1.94 -7.97 15.11
C LYS A 85 -2.01 -6.89 16.18
N MET A 86 -1.57 -5.68 15.88
CA MET A 86 -1.66 -4.55 16.81
C MET A 86 -3.10 -4.19 17.12
N ILE A 87 -3.96 -4.13 16.10
CA ILE A 87 -5.37 -3.79 16.28
C ILE A 87 -6.10 -4.87 17.08
N GLU A 88 -5.78 -6.13 16.84
CA GLU A 88 -6.41 -7.27 17.52
C GLU A 88 -5.85 -7.53 18.92
N SER A 89 -4.73 -6.92 19.27
CA SER A 89 -4.07 -7.16 20.56
C SER A 89 -4.80 -6.49 21.71
N ASP A 90 -4.72 -7.15 22.88
CA ASP A 90 -5.22 -6.59 24.12
C ASP A 90 -4.30 -5.45 24.58
N GLU A 91 -4.89 -4.29 24.84
CA GLU A 91 -4.17 -3.11 25.29
C GLU A 91 -3.44 -3.29 26.65
N THR A 92 -3.80 -4.33 27.40
CA THR A 92 -3.18 -4.60 28.71
C THR A 92 -1.78 -5.20 28.59
N ASP A 93 -1.39 -5.77 27.42
CA ASP A 93 -0.07 -6.34 27.22
C ASP A 93 0.86 -5.33 26.54
N ALA A 94 1.44 -4.45 27.33
CA ALA A 94 2.28 -3.36 26.84
C ALA A 94 3.56 -3.85 26.13
N GLU A 95 4.17 -4.93 26.60
CA GLU A 95 5.39 -5.47 25.97
C GLU A 95 5.10 -5.98 24.57
N ARG A 96 4.01 -6.74 24.41
CA ARG A 96 3.60 -7.27 23.12
C ARG A 96 3.26 -6.15 22.14
N LEU A 97 2.53 -5.13 22.61
CA LEU A 97 2.17 -3.98 21.79
C LEU A 97 3.40 -3.20 21.31
N ASN A 98 4.37 -2.99 22.22
CA ASN A 98 5.61 -2.31 21.86
C ASN A 98 6.42 -3.10 20.83
N ASP A 99 6.48 -4.42 20.96
CA ASP A 99 7.17 -5.29 20.01
C ASP A 99 6.49 -5.26 18.63
N LEU A 100 5.17 -5.33 18.60
CA LEU A 100 4.40 -5.26 17.35
C LEU A 100 4.54 -3.88 16.69
N GLU A 101 4.53 -2.81 17.46
CA GLU A 101 4.75 -1.45 16.94
C GLU A 101 6.12 -1.33 16.29
N ARG A 102 7.16 -1.86 16.93
CA ARG A 102 8.51 -1.85 16.37
C ARG A 102 8.58 -2.63 15.06
N LYS A 103 7.99 -3.82 15.03
CA LYS A 103 7.93 -4.65 13.82
C LYS A 103 7.18 -3.94 12.70
N PHE A 104 6.07 -3.30 13.02
CA PHE A 104 5.29 -2.55 12.07
C PHE A 104 6.07 -1.37 11.48
N LYS A 105 6.76 -0.61 12.32
CA LYS A 105 7.62 0.48 11.86
C LYS A 105 8.71 -0.03 10.91
N ASN A 106 9.32 -1.16 11.25
CA ASN A 106 10.34 -1.77 10.40
C ASN A 106 9.75 -2.23 9.06
N ASP A 107 8.54 -2.77 9.06
CA ASP A 107 7.85 -3.18 7.82
C ASP A 107 7.66 -1.98 6.89
N ILE A 108 7.20 -0.85 7.44
CA ILE A 108 7.01 0.38 6.66
C ILE A 108 8.34 0.89 6.13
N LYS A 109 9.35 0.94 6.99
CA LYS A 109 10.69 1.41 6.61
C LYS A 109 11.28 0.56 5.49
N ASN A 110 11.19 -0.76 5.62
CA ASN A 110 11.69 -1.68 4.61
C ASN A 110 10.94 -1.51 3.29
N ARG A 111 9.62 -1.27 3.36
CA ARG A 111 8.83 -1.05 2.14
C ARG A 111 9.21 0.26 1.46
N ILE A 112 9.48 1.30 2.24
CA ILE A 112 9.97 2.58 1.72
C ILE A 112 11.32 2.37 1.00
N ASP A 113 12.23 1.64 1.62
CA ASP A 113 13.53 1.34 1.03
C ASP A 113 13.40 0.56 -0.28
N GLU A 114 12.54 -0.45 -0.32
CA GLU A 114 12.28 -1.22 -1.54
C GLU A 114 11.67 -0.34 -2.63
N THR A 115 10.69 0.49 -2.28
CA THR A 115 10.05 1.40 -3.25
C THR A 115 11.07 2.38 -3.83
N SER A 116 11.98 2.89 -3.00
CA SER A 116 13.01 3.84 -3.44
C SER A 116 13.95 3.27 -4.50
N LYS A 117 14.12 1.96 -4.53
CA LYS A 117 14.97 1.29 -5.54
C LYS A 117 14.43 1.41 -6.96
N TYR A 118 13.14 1.68 -7.11
CA TYR A 118 12.51 1.85 -8.42
C TYR A 118 12.65 3.27 -8.96
N ILE A 119 13.23 4.19 -8.19
CA ILE A 119 13.54 5.55 -8.66
C ILE A 119 14.83 5.48 -9.46
N ARG A 120 14.69 5.48 -10.79
CA ARG A 120 15.81 5.30 -11.72
C ARG A 120 15.72 6.31 -12.87
N PRO A 121 16.10 7.57 -12.63
CA PRO A 121 16.01 8.59 -13.67
C PRO A 121 16.80 8.22 -14.94
N ASN A 122 17.88 7.46 -14.80
CA ASN A 122 18.65 6.95 -15.93
C ASN A 122 17.91 5.89 -16.75
N GLU A 123 16.82 5.33 -16.22
CA GLU A 123 15.95 4.38 -16.93
C GLU A 123 14.58 4.98 -17.24
N GLY A 124 14.45 6.30 -17.17
CA GLY A 124 13.24 7.00 -17.57
C GLY A 124 12.22 7.28 -16.48
N THR A 125 12.53 7.01 -15.21
CA THR A 125 11.62 7.39 -14.13
C THR A 125 11.78 8.86 -13.78
N VAL A 126 10.72 9.44 -13.18
CA VAL A 126 10.85 10.70 -12.44
C VAL A 126 11.72 10.45 -11.20
N ASP A 127 12.05 11.51 -10.46
CA ASP A 127 12.93 11.40 -9.28
C ASP A 127 12.17 11.08 -7.98
N TYR A 128 10.97 10.51 -8.09
CA TYR A 128 10.18 10.06 -6.95
C TYR A 128 9.36 8.82 -7.32
N ALA A 129 8.79 8.16 -6.30
CA ALA A 129 7.93 6.99 -6.49
C ALA A 129 6.77 7.04 -5.51
N TYR A 130 5.68 6.36 -5.83
CA TYR A 130 4.55 6.20 -4.93
C TYR A 130 4.58 4.84 -4.26
N MET A 131 4.32 4.84 -2.94
CA MET A 131 4.06 3.62 -2.18
C MET A 131 2.57 3.58 -1.86
N PHE A 132 1.86 2.64 -2.50
CA PHE A 132 0.42 2.52 -2.37
C PHE A 132 0.07 1.65 -1.17
N ILE A 133 -0.70 2.23 -0.24
CA ILE A 133 -1.22 1.50 0.92
C ILE A 133 -2.70 1.20 0.65
N PRO A 134 -3.08 -0.10 0.55
CA PRO A 134 -4.45 -0.47 0.17
C PRO A 134 -5.48 -0.33 1.30
N ALA A 135 -5.11 0.29 2.41
CA ALA A 135 -5.98 0.45 3.57
C ALA A 135 -6.05 1.91 4.00
N ASP A 136 -7.19 2.56 3.78
CA ASP A 136 -7.38 3.98 4.14
C ASP A 136 -7.23 4.21 5.63
N GLY A 137 -7.70 3.29 6.47
CA GLY A 137 -7.57 3.40 7.92
C GLY A 137 -6.11 3.49 8.35
N LEU A 138 -5.24 2.67 7.77
CA LEU A 138 -3.81 2.73 8.05
C LEU A 138 -3.21 4.06 7.60
N TYR A 139 -3.58 4.53 6.41
CA TYR A 139 -3.09 5.80 5.90
C TYR A 139 -3.47 6.95 6.83
N GLN A 140 -4.73 6.99 7.28
CA GLN A 140 -5.22 8.00 8.22
C GLN A 140 -4.49 7.90 9.57
N ASP A 141 -4.28 6.69 10.07
CA ASP A 141 -3.55 6.47 11.32
C ASP A 141 -2.10 6.96 11.22
N LEU A 142 -1.45 6.76 10.08
CA LEU A 142 -0.11 7.29 9.83
C LEU A 142 -0.12 8.82 9.82
N LEU A 143 -1.10 9.45 9.17
CA LEU A 143 -1.22 10.90 9.13
C LEU A 143 -1.54 11.50 10.50
N ASN A 144 -2.30 10.80 11.32
CA ASN A 144 -2.72 11.27 12.64
C ASN A 144 -1.81 10.80 13.78
N ASN A 145 -0.71 10.14 13.44
CA ASN A 145 0.26 9.62 14.40
C ASN A 145 -0.36 8.61 15.37
N LYS A 146 -1.30 7.80 14.89
CA LYS A 146 -1.98 6.77 15.69
C LYS A 146 -2.14 5.49 14.89
N VAL A 147 -1.92 4.36 15.55
CA VAL A 147 -2.27 3.04 15.04
C VAL A 147 -3.00 2.32 16.16
N GLY A 148 -4.33 2.16 16.03
CA GLY A 148 -5.15 1.69 17.14
C GLY A 148 -5.01 2.62 18.33
N SER A 149 -4.69 2.07 19.50
CA SER A 149 -4.40 2.83 20.71
C SER A 149 -2.95 3.26 20.84
N LEU A 150 -2.07 2.83 19.92
CA LEU A 150 -0.63 3.10 19.99
C LEU A 150 -0.27 4.35 19.20
N LYS A 151 0.69 5.09 19.74
CA LYS A 151 1.29 6.21 19.02
C LYS A 151 2.52 5.73 18.29
N ILE A 152 2.49 5.79 16.98
CA ILE A 152 3.68 5.61 16.15
C ILE A 152 4.21 6.99 15.83
N ASN A 153 5.52 7.18 15.91
CA ASN A 153 6.11 8.46 15.56
C ASN A 153 6.05 8.67 14.05
N GLN A 154 4.88 9.08 13.58
CA GLN A 154 4.54 9.29 12.20
C GLN A 154 5.51 10.23 11.49
N ARG A 155 5.97 11.28 12.19
CA ARG A 155 6.91 12.24 11.61
C ARG A 155 8.15 11.54 11.08
N ASP A 156 8.67 10.57 11.86
CA ASP A 156 9.88 9.86 11.46
C ASP A 156 9.65 9.03 10.20
N LEU A 157 8.50 8.34 10.11
CA LEU A 157 8.19 7.51 8.94
C LEU A 157 7.90 8.34 7.70
N VAL A 158 7.08 9.37 7.83
CA VAL A 158 6.74 10.24 6.69
C VAL A 158 7.97 11.04 6.26
N SER A 159 8.75 11.54 7.22
CA SER A 159 9.99 12.25 6.92
C SER A 159 11.01 11.33 6.26
N TYR A 160 11.12 10.10 6.75
CA TYR A 160 12.00 9.10 6.16
C TYR A 160 11.61 8.80 4.72
N ALA A 161 10.31 8.59 4.45
CA ALA A 161 9.82 8.37 3.09
C ALA A 161 10.15 9.56 2.19
N TYR A 162 9.90 10.76 2.68
CA TYR A 162 10.18 11.98 1.94
C TYR A 162 11.66 12.12 1.61
N GLN A 163 12.54 11.81 2.55
CA GLN A 163 14.00 11.82 2.32
C GLN A 163 14.40 10.81 1.24
N LYS A 164 13.72 9.68 1.17
CA LYS A 164 13.94 8.65 0.13
C LYS A 164 13.18 8.94 -1.17
N LYS A 165 12.48 10.09 -1.24
CA LYS A 165 11.68 10.51 -2.39
C LYS A 165 10.52 9.56 -2.69
N VAL A 166 9.98 8.94 -1.66
CA VAL A 166 8.82 8.06 -1.72
C VAL A 166 7.62 8.78 -1.12
N MET A 167 6.52 8.82 -1.87
CA MET A 167 5.25 9.38 -1.43
C MET A 167 4.29 8.26 -1.07
N ILE A 168 3.79 8.29 0.15
CA ILE A 168 2.81 7.32 0.62
C ILE A 168 1.43 7.78 0.15
N VAL A 169 0.72 6.90 -0.55
CA VAL A 169 -0.61 7.20 -1.11
C VAL A 169 -1.59 6.09 -0.77
N SER A 170 -2.89 6.41 -0.78
CA SER A 170 -3.97 5.47 -0.53
C SER A 170 -5.07 5.62 -1.57
N PRO A 171 -6.10 4.73 -1.59
CA PRO A 171 -7.20 4.82 -2.55
C PRO A 171 -8.00 6.13 -2.49
N MET A 172 -7.92 6.88 -1.42
CA MET A 172 -8.63 8.14 -1.27
C MET A 172 -7.78 9.35 -1.64
#